data_c06a2428f1a59dfc45e3d1582e29e9db
#
_entry.id   c06a2428f1a59dfc45e3d1582e29e9db
#
_cell.length_a   1.000
_cell.length_b   1.000
_cell.length_c   1.000
_cell.angle_alpha   90.00
_cell.angle_beta   90.00
_cell.angle_gamma   90.00
#
_symmetry.space_group_name_H-M   'P 1'
#
loop_
_entity.id
_entity.type
_entity.pdbx_description
1 polymer ?
#
loop_
_entity_poly.entity_id
_entity_poly.type
_entity_poly.pdbx_seq_one_letter_code
_entity_poly.pdbx_strand_id
1 'polypeptide(L)'
;MIPYGHQQLDGADVKAVLKVLKSDWLTTGPKISEFEKALSEYCGAGYAVVFSSGTAALHAAYFAAGLKKGDEFITSPLTFAATANAGLYLRAKPVFADIEWETGNISPKEVERKITRRTKAIVAVDYGGFPAKLSELGKIAKRHKLFLIEDAAHALGASYRGRKIGGISDLTAFSFHPVKSITTGEGGAVLTNRRDFYEKMLAFRHHGIASDARMRFLGFNYRLSDIHSALGISQLKKLGSFIKKRREIARRYREAFKDIPDLILHRETPGAKSSWHLYPIRLSGKLAGRRQEIFEKLRASGIGVQVHYLPVYRHPYYEKLGYKKGLCPQAEKFSESEISLPIFPSLTFKEQAFVVKILINHVARMA
;
A
#
# COMPACT_ATOMS: atom_id res chain seq x y z
N MET A 1 4.55 -10.72 -23.06
CA MET A 1 5.12 -9.72 -22.11
C MET A 1 4.91 -10.23 -20.70
N ILE A 2 5.97 -10.27 -19.89
CA ILE A 2 5.91 -10.60 -18.46
C ILE A 2 5.42 -9.35 -17.71
N PRO A 3 4.23 -9.32 -17.08
CA PRO A 3 3.74 -8.12 -16.39
C PRO A 3 4.54 -7.86 -15.09
N TYR A 4 4.55 -6.61 -14.60
CA TYR A 4 5.20 -6.28 -13.31
C TYR A 4 4.45 -6.88 -12.10
N GLY A 5 3.13 -7.06 -12.24
CA GLY A 5 2.25 -7.65 -11.24
C GLY A 5 1.03 -8.26 -11.91
N HIS A 6 0.51 -9.32 -11.32
CA HIS A 6 -0.64 -10.06 -11.85
C HIS A 6 -1.42 -10.71 -10.71
N GLN A 7 -2.75 -10.69 -10.79
CA GLN A 7 -3.63 -11.43 -9.89
C GLN A 7 -3.53 -12.93 -10.15
N GLN A 8 -3.80 -13.72 -9.12
CA GLN A 8 -3.90 -15.18 -9.27
C GLN A 8 -5.26 -15.66 -8.79
N LEU A 9 -6.09 -16.12 -9.73
CA LEU A 9 -7.41 -16.69 -9.49
C LEU A 9 -7.41 -18.17 -9.82
N ASP A 10 -8.28 -18.95 -9.16
CA ASP A 10 -8.49 -20.36 -9.43
C ASP A 10 -9.99 -20.74 -9.37
N GLY A 11 -10.28 -22.01 -9.58
CA GLY A 11 -11.66 -22.51 -9.57
C GLY A 11 -12.39 -22.30 -8.24
N ALA A 12 -11.68 -22.21 -7.11
CA ALA A 12 -12.29 -21.94 -5.82
C ALA A 12 -12.81 -20.49 -5.74
N ASP A 13 -12.09 -19.54 -6.32
CA ASP A 13 -12.52 -18.13 -6.42
C ASP A 13 -13.77 -18.00 -7.29
N VAL A 14 -13.76 -18.62 -8.46
CA VAL A 14 -14.92 -18.66 -9.37
C VAL A 14 -16.13 -19.27 -8.67
N LYS A 15 -15.97 -20.41 -7.99
CA LYS A 15 -17.04 -21.09 -7.26
C LYS A 15 -17.60 -20.22 -6.13
N ALA A 16 -16.75 -19.48 -5.41
CA ALA A 16 -17.17 -18.57 -4.35
C ALA A 16 -18.07 -17.46 -4.88
N VAL A 17 -17.69 -16.82 -5.99
CA VAL A 17 -18.47 -15.77 -6.65
C VAL A 17 -19.77 -16.32 -7.22
N LEU A 18 -19.73 -17.45 -7.94
CA LEU A 18 -20.92 -18.10 -8.50
C LEU A 18 -21.96 -18.46 -7.41
N LYS A 19 -21.51 -18.86 -6.21
CA LYS A 19 -22.43 -19.14 -5.09
C LYS A 19 -23.19 -17.90 -4.67
N VAL A 20 -22.55 -16.73 -4.65
CA VAL A 20 -23.22 -15.46 -4.33
C VAL A 20 -24.18 -15.04 -5.45
N LEU A 21 -23.76 -15.16 -6.72
CA LEU A 21 -24.63 -14.83 -7.87
C LEU A 21 -25.92 -15.67 -7.93
N LYS A 22 -25.93 -16.86 -7.29
CA LYS A 22 -27.10 -17.76 -7.17
C LYS A 22 -27.85 -17.60 -5.84
N SER A 23 -27.48 -16.62 -4.98
CA SER A 23 -28.11 -16.36 -3.70
C SER A 23 -29.01 -15.13 -3.75
N ASP A 24 -29.78 -14.90 -2.70
CA ASP A 24 -30.66 -13.73 -2.57
C ASP A 24 -29.91 -12.42 -2.29
N TRP A 25 -28.59 -12.49 -1.98
CA TRP A 25 -27.80 -11.37 -1.53
C TRP A 25 -26.63 -11.06 -2.47
N LEU A 26 -26.75 -10.03 -3.30
CA LEU A 26 -25.65 -9.52 -4.13
C LEU A 26 -24.88 -8.40 -3.45
N THR A 27 -25.52 -7.68 -2.53
CA THR A 27 -24.96 -6.58 -1.75
C THR A 27 -25.65 -6.49 -0.39
N THR A 28 -24.97 -5.93 0.59
CA THR A 28 -25.48 -5.69 1.96
C THR A 28 -25.90 -7.00 2.68
N GLY A 29 -25.37 -8.12 2.23
CA GLY A 29 -25.61 -9.45 2.77
C GLY A 29 -24.49 -9.96 3.69
N PRO A 30 -24.50 -11.25 4.03
CA PRO A 30 -23.64 -11.83 5.06
C PRO A 30 -22.15 -11.92 4.66
N LYS A 31 -21.81 -11.93 3.37
CA LYS A 31 -20.41 -12.07 2.92
C LYS A 31 -19.54 -10.87 3.31
N ILE A 32 -20.15 -9.71 3.45
CA ILE A 32 -19.44 -8.50 3.90
C ILE A 32 -18.92 -8.70 5.33
N SER A 33 -19.82 -9.07 6.27
CA SER A 33 -19.44 -9.29 7.67
C SER A 33 -18.51 -10.49 7.85
N GLU A 34 -18.69 -11.56 7.05
CA GLU A 34 -17.77 -12.71 7.03
C GLU A 34 -16.35 -12.30 6.60
N PHE A 35 -16.23 -11.43 5.58
CA PHE A 35 -14.92 -10.95 5.11
C PHE A 35 -14.27 -10.01 6.12
N GLU A 36 -15.03 -9.09 6.71
CA GLU A 36 -14.56 -8.20 7.78
C GLU A 36 -14.02 -9.01 8.97
N LYS A 37 -14.77 -10.00 9.42
CA LYS A 37 -14.36 -10.92 10.49
C LYS A 37 -13.07 -11.66 10.12
N ALA A 38 -13.00 -12.25 8.92
CA ALA A 38 -11.82 -12.97 8.46
C ALA A 38 -10.57 -12.07 8.38
N LEU A 39 -10.71 -10.81 7.94
CA LEU A 39 -9.62 -9.83 7.92
C LEU A 39 -9.15 -9.46 9.33
N SER A 40 -10.08 -9.17 10.25
CA SER A 40 -9.74 -8.81 11.62
C SER A 40 -9.02 -9.95 12.34
N GLU A 41 -9.51 -11.19 12.22
CA GLU A 41 -8.87 -12.37 12.77
C GLU A 41 -7.49 -12.63 12.15
N TYR A 42 -7.38 -12.52 10.82
CA TYR A 42 -6.10 -12.72 10.14
C TYR A 42 -5.04 -11.71 10.60
N CYS A 43 -5.39 -10.44 10.75
CA CYS A 43 -4.46 -9.36 11.12
C CYS A 43 -4.30 -9.17 12.64
N GLY A 44 -5.13 -9.80 13.47
CA GLY A 44 -5.13 -9.61 14.92
C GLY A 44 -5.61 -8.21 15.32
N ALA A 45 -6.61 -7.67 14.60
CA ALA A 45 -7.26 -6.40 14.89
C ALA A 45 -8.64 -6.63 15.50
N GLY A 46 -9.13 -5.67 16.29
CA GLY A 46 -10.45 -5.77 16.93
C GLY A 46 -11.61 -5.65 15.95
N TYR A 47 -11.43 -4.82 14.92
CA TYR A 47 -12.47 -4.50 13.93
C TYR A 47 -11.90 -4.34 12.54
N ALA A 48 -12.70 -4.68 11.53
CA ALA A 48 -12.44 -4.38 10.13
C ALA A 48 -13.69 -3.81 9.47
N VAL A 49 -13.55 -2.86 8.57
CA VAL A 49 -14.61 -2.32 7.72
C VAL A 49 -14.15 -2.37 6.28
N VAL A 50 -14.90 -3.06 5.40
CA VAL A 50 -14.56 -3.15 3.97
C VAL A 50 -15.22 -2.02 3.17
N PHE A 51 -14.55 -1.60 2.12
CA PHE A 51 -14.91 -0.47 1.26
C PHE A 51 -14.78 -0.84 -0.22
N SER A 52 -15.44 -0.07 -1.08
CA SER A 52 -15.43 -0.24 -2.54
C SER A 52 -14.05 -0.07 -3.19
N SER A 53 -13.08 0.56 -2.52
CA SER A 53 -11.69 0.70 -3.00
C SER A 53 -10.74 1.03 -1.85
N GLY A 54 -9.42 0.89 -2.08
CA GLY A 54 -8.39 1.37 -1.16
C GLY A 54 -8.45 2.89 -0.92
N THR A 55 -8.81 3.67 -1.94
CA THR A 55 -9.00 5.13 -1.81
C THR A 55 -10.18 5.47 -0.89
N ALA A 56 -11.29 4.75 -1.01
CA ALA A 56 -12.45 4.90 -0.13
C ALA A 56 -12.10 4.51 1.33
N ALA A 57 -11.27 3.47 1.50
CA ALA A 57 -10.75 3.06 2.80
C ALA A 57 -9.88 4.17 3.45
N LEU A 58 -8.92 4.74 2.71
CA LEU A 58 -8.11 5.87 3.21
C LEU A 58 -8.97 7.09 3.57
N HIS A 59 -9.94 7.45 2.73
CA HIS A 59 -10.84 8.57 2.99
C HIS A 59 -11.63 8.34 4.29
N ALA A 60 -12.16 7.12 4.48
CA ALA A 60 -12.88 6.75 5.69
C ALA A 60 -11.99 6.76 6.94
N ALA A 61 -10.74 6.28 6.83
CA ALA A 61 -9.77 6.30 7.92
C ALA A 61 -9.45 7.74 8.36
N TYR A 62 -9.23 8.65 7.42
CA TYR A 62 -8.94 10.05 7.72
C TYR A 62 -10.16 10.76 8.31
N PHE A 63 -11.35 10.49 7.79
CA PHE A 63 -12.59 10.98 8.37
C PHE A 63 -12.79 10.48 9.83
N ALA A 64 -12.59 9.19 10.07
CA ALA A 64 -12.71 8.59 11.41
C ALA A 64 -11.74 9.22 12.41
N ALA A 65 -10.49 9.49 11.97
CA ALA A 65 -9.49 10.22 12.74
C ALA A 65 -9.82 11.69 12.96
N GLY A 66 -10.90 12.21 12.34
CA GLY A 66 -11.41 13.56 12.51
C GLY A 66 -10.65 14.62 11.73
N LEU A 67 -9.97 14.26 10.63
CA LEU A 67 -9.37 15.24 9.73
C LEU A 67 -10.44 16.10 9.08
N LYS A 68 -10.20 17.40 8.99
CA LYS A 68 -11.13 18.40 8.44
C LYS A 68 -10.38 19.59 7.84
N LYS A 69 -11.11 20.51 7.26
CA LYS A 69 -10.57 21.75 6.71
C LYS A 69 -9.66 22.47 7.72
N GLY A 70 -8.44 22.78 7.28
CA GLY A 70 -7.44 23.49 8.08
C GLY A 70 -6.48 22.59 8.84
N ASP A 71 -6.79 21.29 9.00
CA ASP A 71 -5.87 20.32 9.58
C ASP A 71 -4.75 19.95 8.59
N GLU A 72 -3.65 19.49 9.13
CA GLU A 72 -2.52 18.93 8.40
C GLU A 72 -2.34 17.44 8.76
N PHE A 73 -1.87 16.66 7.80
CA PHE A 73 -1.39 15.31 8.05
C PHE A 73 -0.04 15.12 7.38
N ILE A 74 0.87 14.43 8.06
CA ILE A 74 2.23 14.20 7.57
C ILE A 74 2.29 12.85 6.89
N THR A 75 2.79 12.79 5.64
CA THR A 75 2.90 11.54 4.89
C THR A 75 4.16 11.49 4.03
N SER A 76 4.46 10.29 3.49
CA SER A 76 5.54 10.09 2.52
C SER A 76 5.14 10.66 1.16
N PRO A 77 6.07 11.32 0.44
CA PRO A 77 5.85 11.67 -0.95
C PRO A 77 5.97 10.45 -1.89
N LEU A 78 6.67 9.38 -1.46
CA LEU A 78 6.89 8.17 -2.23
C LEU A 78 5.73 7.20 -2.02
N THR A 79 4.61 7.48 -2.67
CA THR A 79 3.35 6.74 -2.55
C THR A 79 2.47 6.94 -3.79
N PHE A 80 1.43 6.13 -3.91
CA PHE A 80 0.35 6.39 -4.86
C PHE A 80 -0.45 7.63 -4.41
N ALA A 81 -0.94 8.42 -5.37
CA ALA A 81 -1.61 9.70 -5.08
C ALA A 81 -2.82 9.59 -4.12
N ALA A 82 -3.45 8.41 -4.03
CA ALA A 82 -4.61 8.19 -3.15
C ALA A 82 -4.33 8.53 -1.68
N THR A 83 -3.12 8.26 -1.18
CA THR A 83 -2.71 8.59 0.19
C THR A 83 -2.84 10.08 0.49
N ALA A 84 -2.39 10.93 -0.43
CA ALA A 84 -2.49 12.38 -0.25
C ALA A 84 -3.88 12.92 -0.63
N ASN A 85 -4.49 12.39 -1.70
CA ASN A 85 -5.81 12.79 -2.18
C ASN A 85 -6.91 12.58 -1.14
N ALA A 86 -6.86 11.47 -0.39
CA ALA A 86 -7.86 11.16 0.64
C ALA A 86 -8.00 12.25 1.70
N GLY A 87 -6.89 12.91 2.06
CA GLY A 87 -6.93 14.06 2.96
C GLY A 87 -7.47 15.33 2.28
N LEU A 88 -7.15 15.53 0.99
CA LEU A 88 -7.67 16.67 0.23
C LEU A 88 -9.20 16.63 0.08
N TYR A 89 -9.82 15.43 0.02
CA TYR A 89 -11.29 15.30 0.01
C TYR A 89 -11.92 15.88 1.28
N LEU A 90 -11.22 15.82 2.41
CA LEU A 90 -11.62 16.43 3.69
C LEU A 90 -11.12 17.87 3.85
N ARG A 91 -10.51 18.44 2.81
CA ARG A 91 -9.87 19.76 2.82
C ARG A 91 -8.75 19.89 3.87
N ALA A 92 -8.14 18.76 4.26
CA ALA A 92 -6.92 18.71 5.04
C ALA A 92 -5.70 18.80 4.12
N LYS A 93 -4.60 19.39 4.61
CA LYS A 93 -3.39 19.64 3.82
C LYS A 93 -2.36 18.52 4.03
N PRO A 94 -1.89 17.80 2.99
CA PRO A 94 -0.75 16.93 3.13
C PRO A 94 0.55 17.71 3.35
N VAL A 95 1.32 17.28 4.34
CA VAL A 95 2.68 17.75 4.62
C VAL A 95 3.62 16.60 4.32
N PHE A 96 4.47 16.75 3.33
CA PHE A 96 5.37 15.68 2.92
C PHE A 96 6.65 15.69 3.77
N ALA A 97 6.95 14.56 4.41
CA ALA A 97 8.20 14.29 5.10
C ALA A 97 9.04 13.30 4.27
N ASP A 98 10.34 13.56 4.21
CA ASP A 98 11.26 12.77 3.39
C ASP A 98 11.40 11.33 3.90
N ILE A 99 11.97 10.49 3.09
CA ILE A 99 12.12 9.04 3.31
C ILE A 99 13.50 8.68 3.86
N GLU A 100 13.61 7.46 4.35
CA GLU A 100 14.88 6.78 4.55
C GLU A 100 15.31 6.13 3.23
N TRP A 101 16.49 6.47 2.76
CA TRP A 101 17.03 6.01 1.48
C TRP A 101 17.03 4.48 1.34
N GLU A 102 17.35 3.76 2.41
CA GLU A 102 17.49 2.30 2.36
C GLU A 102 16.17 1.57 2.18
N THR A 103 15.09 2.13 2.77
CA THR A 103 13.79 1.45 2.87
C THR A 103 12.69 2.08 2.02
N GLY A 104 12.88 3.30 1.50
CA GLY A 104 11.84 4.04 0.81
C GLY A 104 10.66 4.47 1.72
N ASN A 105 10.69 4.10 2.99
CA ASN A 105 9.67 4.45 3.97
C ASN A 105 9.91 5.83 4.56
N ILE A 106 8.84 6.46 5.06
CA ILE A 106 8.91 7.77 5.72
C ILE A 106 9.89 7.77 6.88
N SER A 107 10.74 8.79 6.96
CA SER A 107 11.70 8.95 8.04
C SER A 107 11.05 9.49 9.32
N PRO A 108 11.11 8.78 10.47
CA PRO A 108 10.58 9.29 11.73
C PRO A 108 11.16 10.64 12.12
N LYS A 109 12.46 10.87 11.84
CA LYS A 109 13.16 12.14 12.10
C LYS A 109 12.55 13.28 11.29
N GLU A 110 12.29 13.05 9.99
CA GLU A 110 11.69 14.06 9.14
C GLU A 110 10.21 14.30 9.48
N VAL A 111 9.49 13.26 9.91
CA VAL A 111 8.12 13.41 10.46
C VAL A 111 8.12 14.37 11.65
N GLU A 112 8.98 14.15 12.65
CA GLU A 112 9.01 14.96 13.86
C GLU A 112 9.31 16.44 13.58
N ARG A 113 10.20 16.72 12.61
CA ARG A 113 10.55 18.07 12.15
C ARG A 113 9.41 18.83 11.47
N LYS A 114 8.41 18.11 10.93
CA LYS A 114 7.29 18.67 10.17
C LYS A 114 6.03 18.86 11.02
N ILE A 115 6.02 18.44 12.28
CA ILE A 115 4.86 18.57 13.17
C ILE A 115 4.59 20.06 13.45
N THR A 116 3.34 20.47 13.30
CA THR A 116 2.83 21.80 13.63
C THR A 116 1.61 21.69 14.56
N ARG A 117 1.10 22.83 15.04
CA ARG A 117 -0.15 22.86 15.82
C ARG A 117 -1.38 22.40 15.02
N ARG A 118 -1.30 22.38 13.70
CA ARG A 118 -2.37 21.91 12.81
C ARG A 118 -2.26 20.45 12.47
N THR A 119 -1.14 19.81 12.79
CA THR A 119 -0.95 18.37 12.50
C THR A 119 -1.94 17.55 13.31
N LYS A 120 -2.70 16.68 12.62
CA LYS A 120 -3.72 15.81 13.22
C LYS A 120 -3.32 14.34 13.18
N ALA A 121 -2.60 13.92 12.13
CA ALA A 121 -2.22 12.55 11.93
C ALA A 121 -0.83 12.42 11.27
N ILE A 122 -0.17 11.28 11.55
CA ILE A 122 0.96 10.76 10.78
C ILE A 122 0.41 9.62 9.94
N VAL A 123 0.64 9.67 8.63
CA VAL A 123 0.22 8.63 7.69
C VAL A 123 1.46 7.90 7.17
N ALA A 124 1.74 6.76 7.74
CA ALA A 124 2.85 5.90 7.31
C ALA A 124 2.43 5.08 6.10
N VAL A 125 3.24 5.09 5.05
CA VAL A 125 3.06 4.23 3.88
C VAL A 125 4.01 3.06 3.99
N ASP A 126 3.51 1.84 3.89
CA ASP A 126 4.34 0.63 3.83
C ASP A 126 4.80 0.40 2.39
N TYR A 127 5.80 1.17 1.97
CA TYR A 127 6.29 1.18 0.60
C TYR A 127 6.64 -0.23 0.11
N GLY A 128 6.10 -0.63 -1.04
CA GLY A 128 6.41 -1.92 -1.67
C GLY A 128 6.01 -3.16 -0.85
N GLY A 129 5.30 -2.99 0.28
CA GLY A 129 4.97 -4.04 1.22
C GLY A 129 5.99 -4.22 2.34
N PHE A 130 6.86 -3.23 2.52
CA PHE A 130 7.86 -3.16 3.60
C PHE A 130 7.34 -2.26 4.72
N PRO A 131 6.97 -2.82 5.88
CA PRO A 131 6.45 -2.02 6.99
C PRO A 131 7.39 -0.88 7.39
N ALA A 132 6.82 0.29 7.63
CA ALA A 132 7.54 1.44 8.14
C ALA A 132 8.03 1.21 9.58
N LYS A 133 8.80 2.13 10.15
CA LYS A 133 9.22 2.09 11.56
C LYS A 133 8.07 2.44 12.51
N LEU A 134 7.02 1.60 12.51
CA LEU A 134 5.77 1.85 13.22
C LEU A 134 5.95 2.10 14.71
N SER A 135 6.93 1.44 15.39
CA SER A 135 7.19 1.70 16.80
C SER A 135 7.72 3.10 17.06
N GLU A 136 8.58 3.63 16.19
CA GLU A 136 9.14 4.98 16.33
C GLU A 136 8.08 6.03 15.99
N LEU A 137 7.36 5.84 14.88
CA LEU A 137 6.25 6.71 14.46
C LEU A 137 5.13 6.74 15.50
N GLY A 138 4.79 5.58 16.11
CA GLY A 138 3.80 5.50 17.18
C GLY A 138 4.22 6.24 18.45
N LYS A 139 5.53 6.22 18.82
CA LYS A 139 6.04 7.02 19.94
C LYS A 139 5.92 8.52 19.66
N ILE A 140 6.23 8.97 18.44
CA ILE A 140 6.08 10.36 18.01
C ILE A 140 4.59 10.74 18.05
N ALA A 141 3.71 9.93 17.45
CA ALA A 141 2.27 10.18 17.44
C ALA A 141 1.72 10.34 18.87
N LYS A 142 2.07 9.42 19.78
CA LYS A 142 1.65 9.48 21.19
C LYS A 142 2.14 10.74 21.88
N ARG A 143 3.42 11.12 21.73
CA ARG A 143 4.03 12.32 22.34
C ARG A 143 3.31 13.59 21.92
N HIS A 144 2.92 13.68 20.66
CA HIS A 144 2.28 14.85 20.08
C HIS A 144 0.75 14.77 20.02
N LYS A 145 0.15 13.72 20.63
CA LYS A 145 -1.31 13.46 20.63
C LYS A 145 -1.91 13.42 19.23
N LEU A 146 -1.17 12.81 18.28
CA LEU A 146 -1.57 12.58 16.90
C LEU A 146 -2.07 11.15 16.71
N PHE A 147 -2.86 10.90 15.66
CA PHE A 147 -3.19 9.55 15.23
C PHE A 147 -2.11 9.01 14.30
N LEU A 148 -1.78 7.71 14.44
CA LEU A 148 -0.98 6.97 13.49
C LEU A 148 -1.92 6.20 12.56
N ILE A 149 -1.95 6.61 11.29
CA ILE A 149 -2.68 5.91 10.22
C ILE A 149 -1.64 5.22 9.34
N GLU A 150 -1.94 4.00 8.93
CA GLU A 150 -1.05 3.18 8.10
C GLU A 150 -1.72 2.95 6.74
N ASP A 151 -1.11 3.48 5.68
CA ASP A 151 -1.43 3.09 4.31
C ASP A 151 -0.67 1.80 3.99
N ALA A 152 -1.30 0.70 4.31
CA ALA A 152 -0.80 -0.65 4.12
C ALA A 152 -1.32 -1.29 2.82
N ALA A 153 -1.69 -0.48 1.80
CA ALA A 153 -2.20 -0.96 0.52
C ALA A 153 -1.28 -1.99 -0.17
N HIS A 154 -0.02 -2.05 0.22
CA HIS A 154 0.98 -3.01 -0.24
C HIS A 154 1.32 -4.11 0.78
N ALA A 155 0.89 -3.99 2.04
CA ALA A 155 1.49 -4.73 3.15
C ALA A 155 0.59 -5.82 3.77
N LEU A 156 -0.54 -6.16 3.15
CA LEU A 156 -1.34 -7.30 3.63
C LEU A 156 -0.49 -8.59 3.56
N GLY A 157 -0.33 -9.26 4.71
CA GLY A 157 0.54 -10.43 4.89
C GLY A 157 1.96 -10.11 5.35
N ALA A 158 2.31 -8.83 5.49
CA ALA A 158 3.54 -8.39 6.16
C ALA A 158 3.40 -8.44 7.69
N SER A 159 4.53 -8.33 8.40
CA SER A 159 4.55 -8.24 9.85
C SER A 159 5.67 -7.32 10.34
N TYR A 160 5.46 -6.72 11.51
CA TYR A 160 6.42 -5.87 12.19
C TYR A 160 6.55 -6.27 13.65
N ARG A 161 7.77 -6.60 14.10
CA ARG A 161 8.10 -7.08 15.47
C ARG A 161 7.18 -8.24 15.91
N GLY A 162 6.99 -9.23 15.02
CA GLY A 162 6.16 -10.42 15.27
C GLY A 162 4.66 -10.23 15.15
N ARG A 163 4.15 -9.00 15.00
CA ARG A 163 2.73 -8.69 14.83
C ARG A 163 2.42 -8.51 13.34
N LYS A 164 1.29 -9.03 12.88
CA LYS A 164 0.81 -8.78 11.51
C LYS A 164 0.42 -7.31 11.34
N ILE A 165 0.66 -6.76 10.13
CA ILE A 165 0.16 -5.45 9.75
C ILE A 165 -1.36 -5.49 9.74
N GLY A 166 -2.00 -4.45 10.29
CA GLY A 166 -3.44 -4.31 10.42
C GLY A 166 -3.94 -4.02 11.85
N GLY A 167 -3.23 -4.52 12.88
CA GLY A 167 -3.61 -4.32 14.28
C GLY A 167 -2.58 -3.52 15.11
N ILE A 168 -1.65 -2.79 14.47
CA ILE A 168 -0.55 -2.09 15.16
C ILE A 168 -0.86 -0.60 15.32
N SER A 169 -1.28 0.07 14.25
CA SER A 169 -1.59 1.49 14.19
C SER A 169 -3.03 1.78 14.65
N ASP A 170 -3.40 3.04 14.86
CA ASP A 170 -4.78 3.42 15.21
C ASP A 170 -5.76 3.01 14.11
N LEU A 171 -5.35 3.19 12.86
CA LEU A 171 -6.11 2.84 11.66
C LEU A 171 -5.13 2.29 10.61
N THR A 172 -5.46 1.14 10.00
CA THR A 172 -4.65 0.54 8.92
C THR A 172 -5.53 0.33 7.69
N ALA A 173 -5.18 0.96 6.56
CA ALA A 173 -5.91 0.86 5.30
C ALA A 173 -5.24 -0.13 4.34
N PHE A 174 -6.04 -1.07 3.79
CA PHE A 174 -5.64 -2.02 2.76
C PHE A 174 -6.33 -1.75 1.43
N SER A 175 -5.73 -2.24 0.35
CA SER A 175 -6.29 -2.25 -1.00
C SER A 175 -6.38 -3.68 -1.54
N PHE A 176 -7.45 -3.98 -2.26
CA PHE A 176 -7.70 -5.27 -2.91
C PHE A 176 -7.82 -5.12 -4.43
N HIS A 177 -7.19 -4.07 -5.01
CA HIS A 177 -7.03 -3.92 -6.45
C HIS A 177 -6.30 -5.15 -7.04
N PRO A 178 -6.51 -5.54 -8.32
CA PRO A 178 -6.01 -6.80 -8.90
C PRO A 178 -4.53 -7.11 -8.64
N VAL A 179 -3.65 -6.14 -8.68
CA VAL A 179 -2.20 -6.38 -8.49
C VAL A 179 -1.77 -6.56 -7.04
N LYS A 180 -2.67 -6.36 -6.05
CA LYS A 180 -2.33 -6.44 -4.61
C LYS A 180 -2.10 -7.88 -4.14
N SER A 181 -1.79 -8.05 -2.86
CA SER A 181 -1.50 -9.36 -2.25
C SER A 181 -2.66 -10.35 -2.38
N ILE A 182 -3.89 -9.86 -2.33
CA ILE A 182 -5.14 -10.52 -2.71
C ILE A 182 -5.98 -9.53 -3.50
N THR A 183 -6.97 -10.04 -4.24
CA THR A 183 -7.90 -9.17 -4.98
C THR A 183 -9.35 -9.47 -4.69
N THR A 184 -10.18 -8.41 -4.79
CA THR A 184 -11.65 -8.50 -4.89
C THR A 184 -12.15 -7.92 -6.21
N GLY A 185 -11.27 -7.75 -7.22
CA GLY A 185 -11.50 -6.92 -8.39
C GLY A 185 -11.25 -5.46 -8.07
N GLU A 186 -12.14 -4.82 -7.39
CA GLU A 186 -11.94 -3.56 -6.65
C GLU A 186 -12.34 -3.76 -5.19
N GLY A 187 -11.67 -3.06 -4.27
CA GLY A 187 -11.96 -3.10 -2.86
C GLY A 187 -10.87 -2.54 -1.98
N GLY A 188 -11.19 -2.38 -0.73
CA GLY A 188 -10.27 -2.00 0.34
C GLY A 188 -10.85 -2.32 1.71
N ALA A 189 -10.06 -2.14 2.74
CA ALA A 189 -10.52 -2.26 4.13
C ALA A 189 -9.77 -1.30 5.04
N VAL A 190 -10.41 -0.91 6.14
CA VAL A 190 -9.71 -0.29 7.27
C VAL A 190 -9.87 -1.17 8.49
N LEU A 191 -8.75 -1.43 9.16
CA LEU A 191 -8.70 -2.16 10.42
C LEU A 191 -8.37 -1.21 11.56
N THR A 192 -8.94 -1.49 12.73
CA THR A 192 -8.72 -0.70 13.96
C THR A 192 -8.99 -1.52 15.21
N ASN A 193 -8.41 -1.13 16.33
CA ASN A 193 -8.76 -1.66 17.65
C ASN A 193 -9.75 -0.75 18.41
N ARG A 194 -10.19 0.35 17.79
CA ARG A 194 -11.02 1.36 18.42
C ARG A 194 -12.47 1.26 17.90
N ARG A 195 -13.40 1.04 18.82
CA ARG A 195 -14.83 0.93 18.51
C ARG A 195 -15.42 2.23 17.96
N ASP A 196 -15.00 3.39 18.49
CA ASP A 196 -15.48 4.68 18.02
C ASP A 196 -15.10 4.96 16.55
N PHE A 197 -13.91 4.52 16.10
CA PHE A 197 -13.52 4.60 14.70
C PHE A 197 -14.31 3.62 13.83
N TYR A 198 -14.51 2.39 14.31
CA TYR A 198 -15.28 1.39 13.61
C TYR A 198 -16.71 1.87 13.32
N GLU A 199 -17.43 2.37 14.34
CA GLU A 199 -18.80 2.86 14.20
C GLU A 199 -18.90 4.06 13.26
N LYS A 200 -17.95 5.02 13.33
CA LYS A 200 -17.87 6.14 12.39
C LYS A 200 -17.66 5.68 10.94
N MET A 201 -16.79 4.70 10.71
CA MET A 201 -16.53 4.17 9.38
C MET A 201 -17.70 3.41 8.79
N LEU A 202 -18.43 2.64 9.59
CA LEU A 202 -19.68 1.97 9.17
C LEU A 202 -20.69 2.99 8.66
N ALA A 203 -20.95 4.04 9.42
CA ALA A 203 -21.86 5.11 9.00
C ALA A 203 -21.33 5.86 7.77
N PHE A 204 -20.04 6.18 7.73
CA PHE A 204 -19.42 6.92 6.62
C PHE A 204 -19.55 6.20 5.27
N ARG A 205 -19.35 4.87 5.23
CA ARG A 205 -19.50 4.07 4.00
C ARG A 205 -20.97 3.90 3.58
N HIS A 206 -21.91 4.24 4.45
CA HIS A 206 -23.35 4.09 4.24
C HIS A 206 -24.08 5.42 4.43
N HIS A 207 -23.74 6.41 3.60
CA HIS A 207 -24.41 7.72 3.53
C HIS A 207 -24.42 8.53 4.84
N GLY A 208 -23.58 8.20 5.82
CA GLY A 208 -23.58 8.84 7.15
C GLY A 208 -24.69 8.36 8.06
N ILE A 209 -25.38 7.26 7.70
CA ILE A 209 -26.48 6.68 8.45
C ILE A 209 -25.92 5.77 9.56
N ALA A 210 -26.23 6.09 10.80
CA ALA A 210 -25.88 5.31 11.97
C ALA A 210 -26.83 4.10 12.18
N SER A 211 -26.53 3.27 13.17
CA SER A 211 -27.32 2.06 13.50
C SER A 211 -28.79 2.34 13.88
N ASP A 212 -29.11 3.56 14.30
CA ASP A 212 -30.47 4.03 14.59
C ASP A 212 -31.22 4.57 13.35
N ALA A 213 -30.72 4.27 12.15
CA ALA A 213 -31.25 4.69 10.86
C ALA A 213 -31.28 6.23 10.65
N ARG A 214 -30.53 7.01 11.45
CA ARG A 214 -30.46 8.46 11.32
C ARG A 214 -29.15 8.87 10.66
N MET A 215 -29.23 9.78 9.68
CA MET A 215 -28.05 10.40 9.05
C MET A 215 -27.43 11.40 10.06
N ARG A 216 -26.17 11.15 10.46
CA ARG A 216 -25.44 11.97 11.44
C ARG A 216 -24.52 12.98 10.76
N PHE A 217 -24.03 12.68 9.56
CA PHE A 217 -23.12 13.49 8.77
C PHE A 217 -23.18 13.09 7.29
N LEU A 218 -22.56 13.88 6.43
CA LEU A 218 -22.43 13.54 5.01
C LEU A 218 -21.52 12.32 4.86
N GLY A 219 -22.09 11.22 4.37
CA GLY A 219 -21.36 9.98 4.05
C GLY A 219 -21.46 9.63 2.58
N PHE A 220 -20.97 8.45 2.22
CA PHE A 220 -20.82 8.02 0.83
C PHE A 220 -21.42 6.63 0.61
N ASN A 221 -21.65 6.28 -0.64
CA ASN A 221 -21.86 4.89 -1.02
C ASN A 221 -20.51 4.22 -1.31
N TYR A 222 -19.82 3.81 -0.25
CA TYR A 222 -18.51 3.14 -0.33
C TYR A 222 -18.57 1.66 0.06
N ARG A 223 -19.78 1.07 0.03
CA ARG A 223 -19.97 -0.35 0.38
C ARG A 223 -19.26 -1.26 -0.62
N LEU A 224 -18.61 -2.29 -0.10
CA LEU A 224 -18.22 -3.46 -0.90
C LEU A 224 -19.44 -4.38 -1.05
N SER A 225 -19.61 -5.05 -2.18
CA SER A 225 -20.70 -6.01 -2.37
C SER A 225 -20.36 -7.40 -1.84
N ASP A 226 -21.39 -8.25 -1.69
CA ASP A 226 -21.20 -9.66 -1.33
C ASP A 226 -20.40 -10.43 -2.39
N ILE A 227 -20.56 -10.09 -3.66
CA ILE A 227 -19.79 -10.67 -4.78
C ILE A 227 -18.28 -10.47 -4.55
N HIS A 228 -17.86 -9.24 -4.31
CA HIS A 228 -16.46 -8.91 -4.05
C HIS A 228 -15.98 -9.50 -2.73
N SER A 229 -16.81 -9.48 -1.70
CA SER A 229 -16.49 -10.04 -0.38
C SER A 229 -16.27 -11.55 -0.43
N ALA A 230 -17.07 -12.29 -1.20
CA ALA A 230 -16.91 -13.72 -1.40
C ALA A 230 -15.57 -14.06 -2.10
N LEU A 231 -15.20 -13.28 -3.11
CA LEU A 231 -13.88 -13.37 -3.73
C LEU A 231 -12.78 -13.11 -2.71
N GLY A 232 -12.91 -12.04 -1.92
CA GLY A 232 -11.95 -11.66 -0.87
C GLY A 232 -11.73 -12.76 0.16
N ILE A 233 -12.79 -13.40 0.65
CA ILE A 233 -12.73 -14.55 1.58
C ILE A 233 -11.95 -15.71 0.96
N SER A 234 -12.23 -16.05 -0.31
CA SER A 234 -11.54 -17.12 -1.03
C SER A 234 -10.05 -16.81 -1.19
N GLN A 235 -9.72 -15.59 -1.60
CA GLN A 235 -8.36 -15.11 -1.79
C GLN A 235 -7.57 -15.04 -0.47
N LEU A 236 -8.20 -14.60 0.63
CA LEU A 236 -7.55 -14.49 1.95
C LEU A 236 -7.05 -15.84 2.46
N LYS A 237 -7.78 -16.92 2.20
CA LYS A 237 -7.36 -18.30 2.53
C LYS A 237 -6.05 -18.70 1.86
N LYS A 238 -5.71 -18.11 0.71
CA LYS A 238 -4.53 -18.40 -0.09
C LYS A 238 -3.36 -17.44 0.16
N LEU A 239 -3.61 -16.34 0.89
CA LEU A 239 -2.63 -15.27 1.11
C LEU A 239 -1.29 -15.79 1.63
N GLY A 240 -1.29 -16.74 2.59
CA GLY A 240 -0.06 -17.31 3.13
C GLY A 240 0.83 -17.95 2.06
N SER A 241 0.23 -18.67 1.11
CA SER A 241 0.95 -19.29 0.00
C SER A 241 1.45 -18.23 -0.99
N PHE A 242 0.67 -17.20 -1.26
CA PHE A 242 1.07 -16.09 -2.14
C PHE A 242 2.28 -15.33 -1.58
N ILE A 243 2.27 -15.01 -0.29
CA ILE A 243 3.40 -14.36 0.38
C ILE A 243 4.65 -15.25 0.37
N LYS A 244 4.51 -16.56 0.63
CA LYS A 244 5.63 -17.49 0.54
C LYS A 244 6.27 -17.46 -0.85
N LYS A 245 5.48 -17.55 -1.92
CA LYS A 245 5.97 -17.50 -3.30
C LYS A 245 6.66 -16.18 -3.62
N ARG A 246 6.09 -15.03 -3.22
CA ARG A 246 6.73 -13.70 -3.40
C ARG A 246 8.08 -13.62 -2.69
N ARG A 247 8.20 -14.13 -1.47
CA ARG A 247 9.47 -14.19 -0.73
C ARG A 247 10.51 -15.09 -1.42
N GLU A 248 10.09 -16.20 -2.01
CA GLU A 248 10.98 -17.09 -2.80
C GLU A 248 11.50 -16.39 -4.06
N ILE A 249 10.62 -15.67 -4.78
CA ILE A 249 11.00 -14.88 -5.95
C ILE A 249 11.99 -13.77 -5.52
N ALA A 250 11.68 -13.02 -4.46
CA ALA A 250 12.55 -11.97 -3.95
C ALA A 250 13.93 -12.50 -3.54
N ARG A 251 13.99 -13.66 -2.88
CA ARG A 251 15.26 -14.32 -2.52
C ARG A 251 16.09 -14.65 -3.76
N ARG A 252 15.48 -15.22 -4.79
CA ARG A 252 16.18 -15.54 -6.05
C ARG A 252 16.70 -14.31 -6.77
N TYR A 253 15.93 -13.23 -6.84
CA TYR A 253 16.41 -11.94 -7.37
C TYR A 253 17.57 -11.38 -6.55
N ARG A 254 17.47 -11.40 -5.21
CA ARG A 254 18.55 -10.94 -4.33
C ARG A 254 19.84 -11.71 -4.61
N GLU A 255 19.78 -13.03 -4.71
CA GLU A 255 20.93 -13.88 -5.01
C GLU A 255 21.55 -13.57 -6.37
N ALA A 256 20.73 -13.33 -7.39
CA ALA A 256 21.19 -13.04 -8.73
C ALA A 256 21.82 -11.64 -8.87
N PHE A 257 21.46 -10.68 -8.01
CA PHE A 257 21.87 -9.29 -8.15
C PHE A 257 22.83 -8.78 -7.06
N LYS A 258 23.13 -9.58 -6.02
CA LYS A 258 23.90 -9.14 -4.85
C LYS A 258 25.33 -8.66 -5.20
N ASP A 259 25.91 -9.21 -6.25
CA ASP A 259 27.28 -8.95 -6.66
C ASP A 259 27.38 -7.95 -7.84
N ILE A 260 26.28 -7.29 -8.21
CA ILE A 260 26.27 -6.23 -9.23
C ILE A 260 26.52 -4.89 -8.57
N PRO A 261 27.71 -4.26 -8.76
CA PRO A 261 28.18 -3.11 -7.96
C PRO A 261 27.24 -1.91 -7.99
N ASP A 262 26.65 -1.63 -9.14
CA ASP A 262 25.85 -0.43 -9.38
C ASP A 262 24.34 -0.66 -9.22
N LEU A 263 23.94 -1.83 -8.67
CA LEU A 263 22.58 -2.14 -8.26
C LEU A 263 22.43 -2.09 -6.74
N ILE A 264 21.58 -1.18 -6.26
CA ILE A 264 21.21 -1.12 -4.84
C ILE A 264 19.93 -1.93 -4.65
N LEU A 265 20.04 -3.03 -3.89
CA LEU A 265 18.92 -3.86 -3.52
C LEU A 265 18.19 -3.28 -2.31
N HIS A 266 16.87 -3.40 -2.32
CA HIS A 266 16.03 -2.89 -1.25
C HIS A 266 16.27 -3.61 0.09
N ARG A 267 16.22 -2.87 1.19
CA ARG A 267 16.38 -3.39 2.55
C ARG A 267 15.05 -3.34 3.31
N GLU A 268 14.79 -4.37 4.09
CA GLU A 268 13.65 -4.38 5.01
C GLU A 268 13.94 -3.51 6.23
N THR A 269 12.91 -2.86 6.76
CA THR A 269 12.95 -2.20 8.07
C THR A 269 13.34 -3.22 9.15
N PRO A 270 14.23 -2.91 10.09
CA PRO A 270 14.58 -3.81 11.19
C PRO A 270 13.36 -4.31 11.95
N GLY A 271 13.26 -5.63 12.12
CA GLY A 271 12.13 -6.29 12.75
C GLY A 271 10.88 -6.46 11.87
N ALA A 272 10.92 -6.02 10.62
CA ALA A 272 9.86 -6.25 9.66
C ALA A 272 10.08 -7.55 8.85
N LYS A 273 8.97 -8.11 8.37
CA LYS A 273 8.95 -9.16 7.33
C LYS A 273 7.99 -8.70 6.22
N SER A 274 8.55 -8.35 5.07
CA SER A 274 7.79 -7.81 3.95
C SER A 274 6.82 -8.82 3.34
N SER A 275 5.73 -8.30 2.77
CA SER A 275 4.84 -9.02 1.85
C SER A 275 5.41 -9.12 0.42
N TRP A 276 6.45 -8.35 0.11
CA TRP A 276 7.08 -8.27 -1.22
C TRP A 276 6.06 -7.99 -2.33
N HIS A 277 5.26 -6.94 -2.12
CA HIS A 277 4.34 -6.48 -3.16
C HIS A 277 5.10 -5.97 -4.39
N LEU A 278 6.17 -5.21 -4.16
CA LEU A 278 7.12 -4.77 -5.18
C LEU A 278 8.50 -5.40 -4.97
N TYR A 279 9.27 -5.49 -6.05
CA TYR A 279 10.71 -5.76 -6.00
C TYR A 279 11.46 -4.57 -6.62
N PRO A 280 11.70 -3.51 -5.84
CA PRO A 280 12.43 -2.34 -6.31
C PRO A 280 13.93 -2.60 -6.33
N ILE A 281 14.58 -2.19 -7.40
CA ILE A 281 16.03 -2.02 -7.52
C ILE A 281 16.32 -0.54 -7.75
N ARG A 282 17.47 -0.08 -7.34
CA ARG A 282 17.93 1.30 -7.59
C ARG A 282 19.26 1.29 -8.29
N LEU A 283 19.44 2.22 -9.19
CA LEU A 283 20.65 2.39 -9.98
C LEU A 283 21.58 3.40 -9.32
N SER A 284 22.88 3.09 -9.29
CA SER A 284 23.93 3.95 -8.71
C SER A 284 25.19 3.92 -9.54
N GLY A 285 26.26 4.54 -9.08
CA GLY A 285 27.57 4.52 -9.74
C GLY A 285 27.50 4.89 -11.22
N LYS A 286 28.03 4.06 -12.10
CA LYS A 286 27.99 4.25 -13.55
C LYS A 286 26.61 4.16 -14.18
N LEU A 287 25.65 3.53 -13.47
CA LEU A 287 24.26 3.43 -13.90
C LEU A 287 23.39 4.62 -13.44
N ALA A 288 23.95 5.51 -12.59
CA ALA A 288 23.24 6.70 -12.15
C ALA A 288 22.80 7.56 -13.35
N GLY A 289 21.53 8.01 -13.31
CA GLY A 289 20.92 8.79 -14.41
C GLY A 289 20.46 7.96 -15.62
N ARG A 290 20.81 6.66 -15.71
CA ARG A 290 20.42 5.79 -16.84
C ARG A 290 19.11 5.02 -16.63
N ARG A 291 18.34 5.37 -15.61
CA ARG A 291 17.10 4.66 -15.26
C ARG A 291 16.11 4.58 -16.43
N GLN A 292 15.91 5.68 -17.16
CA GLN A 292 14.98 5.72 -18.29
C GLN A 292 15.44 4.78 -19.42
N GLU A 293 16.71 4.78 -19.75
CA GLU A 293 17.27 3.91 -20.78
C GLU A 293 17.10 2.42 -20.44
N ILE A 294 17.41 2.03 -19.19
CA ILE A 294 17.28 0.64 -18.72
C ILE A 294 15.80 0.26 -18.69
N PHE A 295 14.92 1.15 -18.23
CA PHE A 295 13.49 0.95 -18.22
C PHE A 295 12.93 0.65 -19.63
N GLU A 296 13.31 1.44 -20.62
CA GLU A 296 12.86 1.26 -22.01
C GLU A 296 13.40 -0.03 -22.63
N LYS A 297 14.67 -0.37 -22.38
CA LYS A 297 15.27 -1.63 -22.85
C LYS A 297 14.61 -2.86 -22.25
N LEU A 298 14.27 -2.84 -20.96
CA LEU A 298 13.54 -3.92 -20.33
C LEU A 298 12.13 -4.07 -20.94
N ARG A 299 11.42 -2.98 -21.16
CA ARG A 299 10.11 -2.99 -21.81
C ARG A 299 10.17 -3.48 -23.25
N ALA A 300 11.14 -3.04 -24.02
CA ALA A 300 11.38 -3.51 -25.39
C ALA A 300 11.69 -5.01 -25.44
N SER A 301 12.31 -5.56 -24.38
CA SER A 301 12.57 -6.99 -24.23
C SER A 301 11.33 -7.79 -23.72
N GLY A 302 10.15 -7.18 -23.66
CA GLY A 302 8.92 -7.83 -23.21
C GLY A 302 8.78 -7.99 -21.69
N ILE A 303 9.53 -7.22 -20.90
CA ILE A 303 9.47 -7.21 -19.44
C ILE A 303 8.70 -5.98 -18.98
N GLY A 304 7.54 -6.18 -18.34
CA GLY A 304 6.76 -5.12 -17.71
C GLY A 304 7.46 -4.65 -16.44
N VAL A 305 7.98 -3.44 -16.48
CA VAL A 305 8.57 -2.73 -15.33
C VAL A 305 7.81 -1.44 -15.06
N GLN A 306 7.88 -0.94 -13.84
CA GLN A 306 7.24 0.30 -13.41
C GLN A 306 8.18 1.12 -12.53
N VAL A 307 7.83 2.38 -12.29
CA VAL A 307 8.49 3.25 -11.32
C VAL A 307 7.52 3.53 -10.17
N HIS A 308 7.90 3.18 -8.97
CA HIS A 308 7.12 3.40 -7.76
C HIS A 308 7.91 4.29 -6.77
N TYR A 309 7.65 5.60 -6.75
CA TYR A 309 6.71 6.42 -7.52
C TYR A 309 7.38 7.76 -7.90
N LEU A 310 6.80 8.49 -8.86
CA LEU A 310 7.05 9.93 -8.91
C LEU A 310 6.55 10.53 -7.57
N PRO A 311 7.36 11.32 -6.83
CA PRO A 311 6.91 11.94 -5.61
C PRO A 311 5.59 12.70 -5.81
N VAL A 312 4.59 12.46 -4.98
CA VAL A 312 3.21 12.95 -5.20
C VAL A 312 3.17 14.45 -5.48
N TYR A 313 3.95 15.23 -4.75
CA TYR A 313 3.98 16.68 -4.93
C TYR A 313 4.59 17.15 -6.27
N ARG A 314 5.18 16.24 -7.06
CA ARG A 314 5.72 16.50 -8.41
C ARG A 314 4.68 16.31 -9.51
N HIS A 315 3.46 15.87 -9.19
CA HIS A 315 2.37 15.86 -10.13
C HIS A 315 1.83 17.28 -10.38
N PRO A 316 1.44 17.65 -11.61
CA PRO A 316 1.00 19.00 -11.96
C PRO A 316 -0.12 19.55 -11.06
N TYR A 317 -1.02 18.67 -10.58
CA TYR A 317 -2.07 19.08 -9.65
C TYR A 317 -1.52 19.62 -8.33
N TYR A 318 -0.52 18.94 -7.75
CA TYR A 318 0.12 19.36 -6.50
C TYR A 318 1.03 20.57 -6.70
N GLU A 319 1.68 20.71 -7.84
CA GLU A 319 2.46 21.90 -8.18
C GLU A 319 1.57 23.15 -8.23
N LYS A 320 0.32 23.03 -8.77
CA LYS A 320 -0.69 24.10 -8.72
C LYS A 320 -1.14 24.43 -7.28
N LEU A 321 -1.04 23.49 -6.34
CA LEU A 321 -1.28 23.74 -4.92
C LEU A 321 -0.09 24.40 -4.20
N GLY A 322 1.00 24.70 -4.92
CA GLY A 322 2.17 25.41 -4.41
C GLY A 322 3.30 24.53 -3.90
N TYR A 323 3.21 23.20 -4.09
CA TYR A 323 4.33 22.32 -3.78
C TYR A 323 5.43 22.42 -4.85
N LYS A 324 6.71 22.31 -4.45
CA LYS A 324 7.85 22.55 -5.34
C LYS A 324 8.84 21.38 -5.32
N LYS A 325 9.61 21.24 -6.41
CA LYS A 325 10.79 20.36 -6.46
C LYS A 325 11.77 20.72 -5.34
N GLY A 326 12.50 19.71 -4.84
CA GLY A 326 13.46 19.87 -3.76
C GLY A 326 12.87 19.75 -2.35
N LEU A 327 11.56 19.52 -2.22
CA LEU A 327 10.88 19.40 -0.92
C LEU A 327 11.35 18.18 -0.12
N CYS A 328 11.60 17.05 -0.80
CA CYS A 328 12.05 15.78 -0.20
C CYS A 328 13.16 15.17 -1.09
N PRO A 329 14.42 15.61 -0.93
CA PRO A 329 15.52 15.24 -1.81
C PRO A 329 15.79 13.73 -1.89
N GLN A 330 15.63 13.00 -0.77
CA GLN A 330 15.84 11.54 -0.77
C GLN A 330 14.78 10.83 -1.59
N ALA A 331 13.52 11.24 -1.49
CA ALA A 331 12.44 10.68 -2.29
C ALA A 331 12.59 10.99 -3.78
N GLU A 332 13.04 12.20 -4.14
CA GLU A 332 13.32 12.55 -5.52
C GLU A 332 14.44 11.68 -6.10
N LYS A 333 15.58 11.59 -5.40
CA LYS A 333 16.70 10.73 -5.79
C LYS A 333 16.30 9.25 -5.90
N PHE A 334 15.48 8.77 -4.96
CA PHE A 334 14.95 7.40 -4.98
C PHE A 334 14.12 7.16 -6.25
N SER A 335 13.17 8.04 -6.54
CA SER A 335 12.33 7.98 -7.73
C SER A 335 13.11 8.04 -9.04
N GLU A 336 14.17 8.83 -9.10
CA GLU A 336 15.03 8.96 -10.26
C GLU A 336 15.89 7.72 -10.55
N SER A 337 16.10 6.87 -9.55
CA SER A 337 16.94 5.67 -9.63
C SER A 337 16.18 4.35 -9.61
N GLU A 338 14.91 4.34 -9.20
CA GLU A 338 14.15 3.11 -8.92
C GLU A 338 13.53 2.52 -10.19
N ILE A 339 13.58 1.17 -10.28
CA ILE A 339 12.81 0.35 -11.20
C ILE A 339 12.23 -0.83 -10.41
N SER A 340 10.92 -1.03 -10.47
CA SER A 340 10.25 -2.21 -9.90
C SER A 340 10.21 -3.33 -10.93
N LEU A 341 10.82 -4.46 -10.58
CA LEU A 341 10.84 -5.69 -11.40
C LEU A 341 9.59 -6.54 -11.18
N PRO A 342 9.25 -7.43 -12.13
CA PRO A 342 8.12 -8.35 -12.02
C PRO A 342 8.17 -9.19 -10.75
N ILE A 343 7.10 -9.14 -9.94
CA ILE A 343 6.91 -9.99 -8.78
C ILE A 343 5.43 -10.27 -8.53
N PHE A 344 4.99 -11.52 -8.73
CA PHE A 344 3.63 -11.99 -8.47
C PHE A 344 3.63 -13.52 -8.25
N PRO A 345 2.64 -14.09 -7.53
CA PRO A 345 2.69 -15.48 -7.10
C PRO A 345 2.82 -16.53 -8.22
N SER A 346 2.29 -16.23 -9.42
CA SER A 346 2.36 -17.13 -10.58
C SER A 346 3.57 -16.90 -11.49
N LEU A 347 4.50 -15.97 -11.15
CA LEU A 347 5.74 -15.78 -11.92
C LEU A 347 6.58 -17.06 -11.88
N THR A 348 6.79 -17.66 -13.04
CA THR A 348 7.53 -18.92 -13.18
C THR A 348 9.03 -18.70 -13.02
N PHE A 349 9.75 -19.79 -12.69
CA PHE A 349 11.21 -19.76 -12.63
C PHE A 349 11.83 -19.34 -13.97
N LYS A 350 11.29 -19.83 -15.09
CA LYS A 350 11.76 -19.52 -16.45
C LYS A 350 11.61 -18.03 -16.77
N GLU A 351 10.46 -17.45 -16.45
CA GLU A 351 10.21 -16.01 -16.63
C GLU A 351 11.13 -15.16 -15.75
N GLN A 352 11.29 -15.56 -14.48
CA GLN A 352 12.20 -14.85 -13.58
C GLN A 352 13.66 -14.93 -14.06
N ALA A 353 14.13 -16.10 -14.49
CA ALA A 353 15.47 -16.27 -15.05
C ALA A 353 15.69 -15.43 -16.31
N PHE A 354 14.67 -15.28 -17.15
CA PHE A 354 14.70 -14.39 -18.31
C PHE A 354 14.85 -12.91 -17.87
N VAL A 355 14.07 -12.43 -16.88
CA VAL A 355 14.20 -11.08 -16.35
C VAL A 355 15.61 -10.82 -15.82
N VAL A 356 16.18 -11.76 -15.06
CA VAL A 356 17.53 -11.69 -14.52
C VAL A 356 18.55 -11.58 -15.64
N LYS A 357 18.51 -12.48 -16.62
CA LYS A 357 19.45 -12.49 -17.77
C LYS A 357 19.42 -11.16 -18.53
N ILE A 358 18.23 -10.67 -18.85
CA ILE A 358 18.08 -9.42 -19.63
C ILE A 358 18.60 -8.22 -18.86
N LEU A 359 18.26 -8.09 -17.57
CA LEU A 359 18.75 -7.00 -16.74
C LEU A 359 20.29 -7.02 -16.63
N ILE A 360 20.89 -8.18 -16.32
CA ILE A 360 22.35 -8.31 -16.23
C ILE A 360 23.03 -7.94 -17.54
N ASN A 361 22.52 -8.41 -18.67
CA ASN A 361 23.08 -8.08 -20.00
C ASN A 361 23.05 -6.58 -20.31
N HIS A 362 21.98 -5.89 -19.90
CA HIS A 362 21.90 -4.45 -20.11
C HIS A 362 22.82 -3.67 -19.17
N VAL A 363 22.88 -4.05 -17.91
CA VAL A 363 23.75 -3.42 -16.91
C VAL A 363 25.23 -3.63 -17.28
N ALA A 364 25.64 -4.86 -17.63
CA ALA A 364 27.03 -5.17 -17.99
C ALA A 364 27.55 -4.42 -19.23
N ARG A 365 26.67 -4.07 -20.18
CA ARG A 365 27.02 -3.29 -21.36
C ARG A 365 27.16 -1.79 -21.08
N MET A 366 26.77 -1.35 -19.88
CA MET A 366 26.74 0.05 -19.48
C MET A 366 27.75 0.36 -18.37
N ALA A 367 28.24 -0.67 -17.68
CA ALA A 367 29.31 -0.61 -16.68
C ALA A 367 30.72 -0.58 -17.35
#